data_e7c6b2b552ef86f989695646a15b2f1e
#
_entry.id   e7c6b2b552ef86f989695646a15b2f1e
#
_cell.length_a   1.000
_cell.length_b   1.000
_cell.length_c   1.000
_cell.angle_alpha   90.00
_cell.angle_beta   90.00
_cell.angle_gamma   90.00
#
_symmetry.space_group_name_H-M   'P 1'
#
loop_
_entity.id
_entity.type
_entity.pdbx_description
1 polymer ?
#
loop_
_entity_poly.entity_id
_entity_poly.type
_entity_poly.pdbx_seq_one_letter_code
_entity_poly.pdbx_strand_id
1 'polypeptide(L)'
;MVPYVVPFAIFIGLGLIGSQFENGIYIIYPIKTVAVALSLFFHRKTYIELYQKISVKSVLLALLIGIIVFILWIIPEGLYPTLGESQFNPYIFQDKLWIIFLIGFRLVGAGIVVPIFEELFWRSFLIRWIIDQDFKNVPIGKFTWLSFALVVVFFGLEHHRWLVGMVAGALYNGLFYKEKNLWACILAHAVTNLILGIYVLLTQQWGYW
;
A
#
# COMPACT_ATOMS: atom_id res chain seq x y z
N MET A 1 15.37 -12.11 -3.00
CA MET A 1 15.27 -10.81 -2.32
C MET A 1 14.99 -9.67 -3.31
N VAL A 2 15.85 -9.45 -4.32
CA VAL A 2 15.72 -8.34 -5.29
C VAL A 2 14.30 -8.13 -5.85
N PRO A 3 13.56 -9.14 -6.35
CA PRO A 3 12.22 -8.95 -6.90
C PRO A 3 11.19 -8.36 -5.92
N TYR A 4 11.35 -8.59 -4.62
CA TYR A 4 10.44 -8.08 -3.59
C TYR A 4 10.76 -6.65 -3.14
N VAL A 5 12.03 -6.24 -3.28
CA VAL A 5 12.52 -4.93 -2.85
C VAL A 5 12.46 -3.89 -3.96
N VAL A 6 12.79 -4.31 -5.21
CA VAL A 6 12.90 -3.37 -6.34
C VAL A 6 11.61 -2.58 -6.63
N PRO A 7 10.40 -3.19 -6.68
CA PRO A 7 9.17 -2.40 -6.90
C PRO A 7 8.97 -1.32 -5.84
N PHE A 8 9.21 -1.67 -4.57
CA PHE A 8 9.12 -0.74 -3.43
C PHE A 8 10.16 0.39 -3.56
N ALA A 9 11.42 0.06 -3.83
CA ALA A 9 12.50 1.04 -4.00
C ALA A 9 12.24 1.98 -5.19
N ILE A 10 11.71 1.49 -6.30
CA ILE A 10 11.29 2.32 -7.45
C ILE A 10 10.21 3.31 -7.01
N PHE A 11 9.18 2.84 -6.29
CA PHE A 11 8.06 3.68 -5.86
C PHE A 11 8.52 4.83 -4.96
N ILE A 12 9.32 4.52 -3.93
CA ILE A 12 9.86 5.51 -2.99
C ILE A 12 10.87 6.42 -3.70
N GLY A 13 11.83 5.87 -4.44
CA GLY A 13 12.88 6.63 -5.11
C GLY A 13 12.33 7.64 -6.12
N LEU A 14 11.38 7.22 -6.97
CA LEU A 14 10.71 8.15 -7.88
C LEU A 14 9.85 9.17 -7.14
N GLY A 15 9.20 8.77 -6.02
CA GLY A 15 8.47 9.72 -5.16
C GLY A 15 9.37 10.83 -4.62
N LEU A 16 10.57 10.47 -4.11
CA LEU A 16 11.58 11.43 -3.65
C LEU A 16 12.08 12.36 -4.78
N ILE A 17 12.24 11.83 -6.00
CA ILE A 17 12.56 12.66 -7.15
C ILE A 17 11.44 13.66 -7.44
N GLY A 18 10.17 13.20 -7.44
CA GLY A 18 9.02 14.07 -7.69
C GLY A 18 8.85 15.19 -6.68
N SER A 19 9.26 14.96 -5.42
CA SER A 19 9.20 16.00 -4.37
C SER A 19 10.19 17.15 -4.55
N GLN A 20 11.19 17.01 -5.43
CA GLN A 20 12.18 18.05 -5.70
C GLN A 20 11.73 19.12 -6.71
N PHE A 21 10.58 18.91 -7.37
CA PHE A 21 10.09 19.80 -8.42
C PHE A 21 8.69 20.30 -8.09
N GLU A 22 8.42 21.54 -8.45
CA GLU A 22 7.07 22.09 -8.38
C GLU A 22 6.12 21.25 -9.26
N ASN A 23 5.00 20.82 -8.68
CA ASN A 23 4.04 19.93 -9.34
C ASN A 23 4.59 18.57 -9.80
N GLY A 24 5.79 18.19 -9.38
CA GLY A 24 6.45 16.94 -9.78
C GLY A 24 5.65 15.69 -9.44
N ILE A 25 4.85 15.73 -8.37
CA ILE A 25 3.97 14.62 -7.98
C ILE A 25 2.98 14.23 -9.09
N TYR A 26 2.47 15.19 -9.86
CA TYR A 26 1.48 14.94 -10.93
C TYR A 26 2.09 14.28 -12.16
N ILE A 27 3.38 14.45 -12.38
CA ILE A 27 4.13 13.82 -13.47
C ILE A 27 4.69 12.47 -13.01
N ILE A 28 5.31 12.47 -11.84
CA ILE A 28 6.02 11.30 -11.34
C ILE A 28 5.05 10.20 -10.88
N TYR A 29 3.86 10.53 -10.39
CA TYR A 29 2.92 9.51 -9.93
C TYR A 29 2.48 8.53 -11.03
N PRO A 30 2.05 8.98 -12.23
CA PRO A 30 1.83 8.09 -13.36
C PRO A 30 3.07 7.27 -13.74
N ILE A 31 4.23 7.91 -13.82
CA ILE A 31 5.50 7.27 -14.18
C ILE A 31 5.86 6.16 -13.19
N LYS A 32 5.85 6.46 -11.88
CA LYS A 32 6.19 5.46 -10.87
C LYS A 32 5.17 4.31 -10.83
N THR A 33 3.89 4.59 -11.07
CA THR A 33 2.85 3.55 -11.16
C THR A 33 3.14 2.58 -12.29
N VAL A 34 3.47 3.09 -13.48
CA VAL A 34 3.84 2.26 -14.64
C VAL A 34 5.15 1.51 -14.39
N ALA A 35 6.18 2.17 -13.89
CA ALA A 35 7.49 1.56 -13.63
C ALA A 35 7.38 0.39 -12.63
N VAL A 36 6.60 0.58 -11.55
CA VAL A 36 6.34 -0.47 -10.56
C VAL A 36 5.52 -1.62 -11.18
N ALA A 37 4.46 -1.31 -11.94
CA ALA A 37 3.65 -2.33 -12.61
C ALA A 37 4.50 -3.18 -13.58
N LEU A 38 5.38 -2.54 -14.36
CA LEU A 38 6.33 -3.24 -15.22
C LEU A 38 7.30 -4.10 -14.42
N SER A 39 7.85 -3.58 -13.32
CA SER A 39 8.73 -4.36 -12.43
C SER A 39 8.02 -5.59 -11.88
N LEU A 40 6.78 -5.43 -11.39
CA LEU A 40 5.96 -6.56 -10.93
C LEU A 40 5.71 -7.58 -12.04
N PHE A 41 5.40 -7.11 -13.25
CA PHE A 41 5.17 -7.99 -14.40
C PHE A 41 6.41 -8.79 -14.79
N PHE A 42 7.59 -8.16 -14.85
CA PHE A 42 8.84 -8.85 -15.18
C PHE A 42 9.21 -9.90 -14.12
N HIS A 43 8.95 -9.62 -12.85
CA HIS A 43 9.26 -10.52 -11.75
C HIS A 43 8.12 -11.49 -11.37
N ARG A 44 6.96 -11.47 -12.08
CA ARG A 44 5.74 -12.20 -11.69
C ARG A 44 5.93 -13.70 -11.40
N LYS A 45 6.86 -14.35 -12.12
CA LYS A 45 7.17 -15.79 -11.92
C LYS A 45 7.84 -16.07 -10.57
N THR A 46 8.41 -15.07 -9.92
CA THR A 46 9.08 -15.21 -8.63
C THR A 46 8.10 -15.17 -7.44
N TYR A 47 6.96 -14.53 -7.62
CA TYR A 47 5.96 -14.31 -6.55
C TYR A 47 5.03 -15.52 -6.43
N ILE A 48 5.58 -16.64 -5.92
CA ILE A 48 4.84 -17.91 -5.80
C ILE A 48 3.63 -17.81 -4.89
N GLU A 49 3.62 -16.87 -3.94
CA GLU A 49 2.53 -16.56 -3.03
C GLU A 49 1.27 -16.11 -3.76
N LEU A 50 1.41 -15.48 -4.92
CA LEU A 50 0.30 -14.99 -5.73
C LEU A 50 -0.41 -16.11 -6.52
N TYR A 51 0.16 -17.32 -6.58
CA TYR A 51 -0.50 -18.48 -7.17
C TYR A 51 -1.43 -19.24 -6.22
N GLN A 52 -1.46 -18.85 -4.94
CA GLN A 52 -2.36 -19.44 -3.96
C GLN A 52 -3.80 -19.01 -4.22
N LYS A 53 -4.73 -19.97 -4.18
CA LYS A 53 -6.17 -19.66 -4.25
C LYS A 53 -6.63 -19.05 -2.92
N ILE A 54 -7.51 -18.08 -3.00
CA ILE A 54 -8.16 -17.47 -1.83
C ILE A 54 -9.56 -18.06 -1.66
N SER A 55 -9.97 -18.33 -0.43
CA SER A 55 -11.32 -18.80 -0.12
C SER A 55 -12.33 -17.64 -0.09
N VAL A 56 -13.61 -17.94 -0.33
CA VAL A 56 -14.68 -16.93 -0.20
C VAL A 56 -14.73 -16.32 1.21
N LYS A 57 -14.51 -17.13 2.25
CA LYS A 57 -14.44 -16.64 3.64
C LYS A 57 -13.30 -15.65 3.84
N SER A 58 -12.12 -15.94 3.29
CA SER A 58 -10.96 -15.03 3.33
C SER A 58 -11.23 -13.73 2.56
N VAL A 59 -11.93 -13.80 1.42
CA VAL A 59 -12.37 -12.60 0.66
C VAL A 59 -13.29 -11.74 1.52
N LEU A 60 -14.34 -12.33 2.11
CA LEU A 60 -15.27 -11.58 2.96
C LEU A 60 -14.58 -10.94 4.17
N LEU A 61 -13.64 -11.66 4.80
CA LEU A 61 -12.86 -11.12 5.90
C LEU A 61 -11.94 -9.98 5.43
N ALA A 62 -11.31 -10.12 4.27
CA ALA A 62 -10.47 -9.07 3.68
C ALA A 62 -11.28 -7.79 3.39
N LEU A 63 -12.48 -7.92 2.81
CA LEU A 63 -13.38 -6.78 2.57
C LEU A 63 -13.75 -6.09 3.89
N LEU A 64 -14.12 -6.86 4.93
CA LEU A 64 -14.44 -6.33 6.24
C LEU A 64 -13.26 -5.58 6.87
N ILE A 65 -12.06 -6.18 6.87
CA ILE A 65 -10.85 -5.54 7.41
C ILE A 65 -10.51 -4.27 6.62
N GLY A 66 -10.61 -4.29 5.28
CA GLY A 66 -10.37 -3.12 4.45
C GLY A 66 -11.31 -1.95 4.78
N ILE A 67 -12.60 -2.23 5.00
CA ILE A 67 -13.58 -1.21 5.44
C ILE A 67 -13.25 -0.69 6.84
N ILE A 68 -12.91 -1.57 7.78
CA ILE A 68 -12.52 -1.17 9.14
C ILE A 68 -11.30 -0.28 9.11
N VAL A 69 -10.27 -0.64 8.35
CA VAL A 69 -9.05 0.18 8.22
C VAL A 69 -9.38 1.55 7.61
N PHE A 70 -10.23 1.62 6.58
CA PHE A 70 -10.68 2.90 6.03
C PHE A 70 -11.36 3.78 7.09
N ILE A 71 -12.27 3.22 7.88
CA ILE A 71 -12.96 3.96 8.95
C ILE A 71 -11.96 4.47 9.99
N LEU A 72 -11.03 3.62 10.43
CA LEU A 72 -9.98 3.98 11.38
C LEU A 72 -8.98 4.99 10.79
N TRP A 73 -8.84 5.05 9.47
CA TRP A 73 -7.98 6.03 8.79
C TRP A 73 -8.54 7.45 8.85
N ILE A 74 -9.87 7.58 8.82
CA ILE A 74 -10.56 8.88 8.78
C ILE A 74 -10.86 9.44 10.18
N ILE A 75 -11.32 8.58 11.13
CA ILE A 75 -11.82 9.02 12.44
C ILE A 75 -10.81 9.84 13.24
N PRO A 76 -9.51 9.49 13.32
CA PRO A 76 -8.56 10.21 14.18
C PRO A 76 -7.97 11.46 13.54
N GLU A 77 -8.52 11.94 12.43
CA GLU A 77 -7.98 13.15 11.78
C GLU A 77 -7.98 14.34 12.75
N GLY A 78 -6.83 15.03 12.82
CA GLY A 78 -6.65 16.17 13.72
C GLY A 78 -6.40 15.82 15.19
N LEU A 79 -6.47 14.53 15.59
CA LEU A 79 -6.24 14.12 16.98
C LEU A 79 -4.76 13.86 17.31
N TYR A 80 -3.89 13.81 16.30
CA TYR A 80 -2.44 13.57 16.47
C TYR A 80 -1.65 14.25 15.35
N PRO A 81 -0.35 14.56 15.57
CA PRO A 81 0.49 15.20 14.55
C PRO A 81 0.80 14.24 13.41
N THR A 82 0.76 14.75 12.17
CA THR A 82 1.18 14.02 10.98
C THR A 82 2.69 14.21 10.69
N LEU A 83 3.29 13.30 9.92
CA LEU A 83 4.66 13.40 9.44
C LEU A 83 4.67 14.12 8.08
N GLY A 84 4.85 15.45 8.13
CA GLY A 84 4.79 16.27 6.91
C GLY A 84 3.38 16.42 6.35
N GLU A 85 3.32 16.97 5.15
CA GLU A 85 2.07 17.21 4.41
C GLU A 85 2.16 16.58 3.02
N SER A 86 1.06 16.02 2.56
CA SER A 86 0.90 15.58 1.19
C SER A 86 -0.45 16.03 0.67
N GLN A 87 -0.47 16.53 -0.54
CA GLN A 87 -1.70 16.87 -1.24
C GLN A 87 -1.57 16.48 -2.70
N PHE A 88 -2.54 15.73 -3.19
CA PHE A 88 -2.66 15.45 -4.61
C PHE A 88 -4.03 15.94 -5.08
N ASN A 89 -4.09 17.21 -5.48
CA ASN A 89 -5.32 17.82 -5.97
C ASN A 89 -5.26 17.97 -7.51
N PRO A 90 -5.89 17.07 -8.29
CA PRO A 90 -5.84 17.15 -9.75
C PRO A 90 -6.60 18.35 -10.31
N TYR A 91 -7.48 18.99 -9.54
CA TYR A 91 -8.28 20.14 -9.99
C TYR A 91 -7.52 21.48 -9.96
N ILE A 92 -6.22 21.48 -9.61
CA ILE A 92 -5.38 22.67 -9.86
C ILE A 92 -5.15 22.90 -11.35
N PHE A 93 -5.39 21.89 -12.19
CA PHE A 93 -5.30 21.99 -13.65
C PHE A 93 -6.66 22.36 -14.24
N GLN A 94 -6.64 23.00 -15.43
CA GLN A 94 -7.87 23.39 -16.14
C GLN A 94 -8.26 22.36 -17.21
N ASP A 95 -7.33 21.56 -17.68
CA ASP A 95 -7.56 20.55 -18.72
C ASP A 95 -8.29 19.34 -18.12
N LYS A 96 -9.52 19.12 -18.56
CA LYS A 96 -10.38 18.01 -18.11
C LYS A 96 -9.79 16.64 -18.43
N LEU A 97 -9.14 16.46 -19.57
CA LEU A 97 -8.54 15.18 -19.94
C LEU A 97 -7.36 14.86 -19.04
N TRP A 98 -6.55 15.87 -18.73
CA TRP A 98 -5.44 15.73 -17.77
C TRP A 98 -5.93 15.40 -16.35
N ILE A 99 -6.99 16.07 -15.89
CA ILE A 99 -7.61 15.75 -14.58
C ILE A 99 -8.08 14.29 -14.54
N ILE A 100 -8.82 13.83 -15.55
CA ILE A 100 -9.31 12.44 -15.64
C ILE A 100 -8.15 11.45 -15.66
N PHE A 101 -7.11 11.75 -16.43
CA PHE A 101 -5.89 10.94 -16.50
C PHE A 101 -5.23 10.80 -15.10
N LEU A 102 -5.04 11.92 -14.40
CA LEU A 102 -4.43 11.93 -13.06
C LEU A 102 -5.27 11.16 -12.02
N ILE A 103 -6.59 11.36 -12.01
CA ILE A 103 -7.51 10.61 -11.14
C ILE A 103 -7.44 9.12 -11.47
N GLY A 104 -7.47 8.74 -12.74
CA GLY A 104 -7.38 7.35 -13.17
C GLY A 104 -6.09 6.69 -12.70
N PHE A 105 -4.95 7.34 -12.92
CA PHE A 105 -3.66 6.83 -12.43
C PHE A 105 -3.60 6.76 -10.91
N ARG A 106 -4.17 7.75 -10.20
CA ARG A 106 -4.20 7.74 -8.74
C ARG A 106 -5.02 6.58 -8.19
N LEU A 107 -6.21 6.32 -8.75
CA LEU A 107 -7.06 5.20 -8.32
C LEU A 107 -6.45 3.84 -8.68
N VAL A 108 -5.94 3.67 -9.91
CA VAL A 108 -5.28 2.42 -10.32
C VAL A 108 -4.00 2.18 -9.53
N GLY A 109 -3.18 3.23 -9.38
CA GLY A 109 -1.94 3.14 -8.61
C GLY A 109 -2.22 2.75 -7.16
N ALA A 110 -3.04 3.53 -6.45
CA ALA A 110 -3.34 3.31 -5.04
C ALA A 110 -4.18 2.04 -4.79
N GLY A 111 -5.14 1.72 -5.67
CA GLY A 111 -6.07 0.61 -5.47
C GLY A 111 -5.57 -0.74 -5.99
N ILE A 112 -4.60 -0.77 -6.89
CA ILE A 112 -4.11 -2.04 -7.48
C ILE A 112 -2.60 -2.19 -7.31
N VAL A 113 -1.81 -1.24 -7.82
CA VAL A 113 -0.36 -1.41 -7.90
C VAL A 113 0.29 -1.35 -6.52
N VAL A 114 -0.11 -0.35 -5.70
CA VAL A 114 0.41 -0.16 -4.33
C VAL A 114 0.12 -1.37 -3.45
N PRO A 115 -1.12 -1.88 -3.33
CA PRO A 115 -1.39 -3.05 -2.50
C PRO A 115 -0.58 -4.28 -2.90
N ILE A 116 -0.35 -4.50 -4.19
CA ILE A 116 0.40 -5.67 -4.64
C ILE A 116 1.87 -5.57 -4.22
N PHE A 117 2.57 -4.47 -4.54
CA PHE A 117 4.00 -4.42 -4.24
C PHE A 117 4.26 -4.24 -2.74
N GLU A 118 3.44 -3.48 -2.03
CA GLU A 118 3.60 -3.29 -0.59
C GLU A 118 3.35 -4.59 0.18
N GLU A 119 2.32 -5.35 -0.14
CA GLU A 119 2.08 -6.62 0.56
C GLU A 119 3.17 -7.66 0.22
N LEU A 120 3.69 -7.66 -1.00
CA LEU A 120 4.86 -8.47 -1.37
C LEU A 120 6.09 -8.06 -0.56
N PHE A 121 6.33 -6.76 -0.36
CA PHE A 121 7.45 -6.26 0.42
C PHE A 121 7.26 -6.50 1.92
N TRP A 122 6.17 -5.99 2.51
CA TRP A 122 5.96 -6.00 3.95
C TRP A 122 5.65 -7.41 4.49
N ARG A 123 4.66 -8.10 3.91
CA ARG A 123 4.13 -9.36 4.44
C ARG A 123 4.86 -10.57 3.90
N SER A 124 5.11 -10.61 2.59
CA SER A 124 5.78 -11.76 2.02
C SER A 124 7.30 -11.75 2.23
N PHE A 125 7.95 -10.59 2.11
CA PHE A 125 9.41 -10.50 2.25
C PHE A 125 9.83 -10.10 3.66
N LEU A 126 9.53 -8.89 4.14
CA LEU A 126 10.18 -8.30 5.31
C LEU A 126 9.85 -9.06 6.61
N ILE A 127 8.58 -9.43 6.85
CA ILE A 127 8.21 -10.25 8.01
C ILE A 127 9.07 -11.51 8.07
N ARG A 128 9.19 -12.22 6.95
CA ARG A 128 9.92 -13.49 6.90
C ARG A 128 11.43 -13.27 6.98
N TRP A 129 11.96 -12.21 6.36
CA TRP A 129 13.39 -11.88 6.38
C TRP A 129 13.90 -11.47 7.78
N ILE A 130 13.06 -10.81 8.59
CA ILE A 130 13.36 -10.53 9.99
C ILE A 130 13.47 -11.82 10.81
N ILE A 131 12.71 -12.86 10.44
CA ILE A 131 12.74 -14.16 11.12
C ILE A 131 13.97 -14.95 10.70
N ASP A 132 14.25 -14.99 9.39
CA ASP A 132 15.41 -15.66 8.80
C ASP A 132 15.81 -14.97 7.49
N GLN A 133 17.11 -14.73 7.29
CA GLN A 133 17.63 -14.10 6.08
C GLN A 133 17.33 -14.92 4.82
N ASP A 134 17.24 -16.26 4.92
CA ASP A 134 16.69 -17.12 3.89
C ASP A 134 15.15 -17.18 4.01
N PHE A 135 14.54 -16.04 3.80
CA PHE A 135 13.11 -15.82 4.03
C PHE A 135 12.18 -16.77 3.26
N LYS A 136 12.66 -17.39 2.18
CA LYS A 136 11.87 -18.35 1.40
C LYS A 136 11.61 -19.65 2.16
N ASN A 137 12.49 -20.02 3.09
CA ASN A 137 12.33 -21.16 3.98
C ASN A 137 11.38 -20.88 5.15
N VAL A 138 11.07 -19.60 5.42
CA VAL A 138 10.10 -19.24 6.45
C VAL A 138 8.68 -19.39 5.90
N PRO A 139 7.81 -20.21 6.54
CA PRO A 139 6.43 -20.40 6.10
C PRO A 139 5.64 -19.08 6.07
N ILE A 140 4.76 -18.93 5.07
CA ILE A 140 3.80 -17.83 4.99
C ILE A 140 2.95 -17.79 6.26
N GLY A 141 2.82 -16.60 6.86
CA GLY A 141 2.07 -16.40 8.10
C GLY A 141 2.77 -16.91 9.37
N LYS A 142 4.09 -17.16 9.34
CA LYS A 142 4.88 -17.41 10.56
C LYS A 142 4.92 -16.14 11.40
N PHE A 143 4.48 -16.24 12.66
CA PHE A 143 4.47 -15.14 13.62
C PHE A 143 5.73 -15.13 14.49
N THR A 144 6.30 -13.95 14.72
CA THR A 144 7.19 -13.62 15.83
C THR A 144 6.88 -12.19 16.29
N TRP A 145 7.02 -11.92 17.59
CA TRP A 145 6.78 -10.57 18.13
C TRP A 145 7.70 -9.52 17.51
N LEU A 146 8.96 -9.87 17.24
CA LEU A 146 9.92 -8.95 16.65
C LEU A 146 9.52 -8.55 15.23
N SER A 147 9.22 -9.53 14.36
CA SER A 147 8.81 -9.23 12.99
C SER A 147 7.46 -8.49 12.95
N PHE A 148 6.52 -8.84 13.84
CA PHE A 148 5.25 -8.12 13.96
C PHE A 148 5.49 -6.65 14.33
N ALA A 149 6.20 -6.38 15.42
CA ALA A 149 6.40 -5.03 15.93
C ALA A 149 7.18 -4.13 14.94
N LEU A 150 8.29 -4.64 14.38
CA LEU A 150 9.09 -3.88 13.43
C LEU A 150 8.31 -3.54 12.16
N VAL A 151 7.57 -4.50 11.59
CA VAL A 151 6.79 -4.25 10.39
C VAL A 151 5.63 -3.30 10.65
N VAL A 152 4.95 -3.38 11.79
CA VAL A 152 3.91 -2.41 12.18
C VAL A 152 4.48 -0.99 12.27
N VAL A 153 5.62 -0.83 12.95
CA VAL A 153 6.25 0.48 13.11
C VAL A 153 6.71 1.06 11.77
N PHE A 154 7.43 0.27 10.97
CA PHE A 154 7.95 0.76 9.69
C PHE A 154 6.84 1.04 8.67
N PHE A 155 5.81 0.20 8.61
CA PHE A 155 4.63 0.44 7.77
C PHE A 155 3.92 1.74 8.17
N GLY A 156 3.82 2.02 9.47
CA GLY A 156 3.26 3.28 9.96
C GLY A 156 4.12 4.49 9.55
N LEU A 157 5.45 4.41 9.77
CA LEU A 157 6.37 5.52 9.49
C LEU A 157 6.52 5.85 7.99
N GLU A 158 6.14 4.95 7.09
CA GLU A 158 6.05 5.21 5.65
C GLU A 158 4.93 6.19 5.30
N HIS A 159 3.93 6.33 6.16
CA HIS A 159 2.74 7.15 5.92
C HIS A 159 2.81 8.49 6.66
N HIS A 160 2.33 9.57 6.04
CA HIS A 160 2.17 10.85 6.73
C HIS A 160 1.29 10.70 7.99
N ARG A 161 0.26 9.87 7.92
CA ARG A 161 -0.61 9.50 9.03
C ARG A 161 -0.07 8.26 9.75
N TRP A 162 1.11 8.39 10.35
CA TRP A 162 1.90 7.27 10.90
C TRP A 162 1.14 6.42 11.93
N LEU A 163 0.33 7.03 12.79
CA LEU A 163 -0.38 6.30 13.85
C LEU A 163 -1.44 5.34 13.27
N VAL A 164 -2.30 5.84 12.37
CA VAL A 164 -3.29 4.98 11.70
C VAL A 164 -2.62 4.03 10.71
N GLY A 165 -1.47 4.40 10.14
CA GLY A 165 -0.61 3.50 9.39
C GLY A 165 -0.14 2.31 10.24
N MET A 166 0.28 2.53 11.50
CA MET A 166 0.60 1.44 12.43
C MET A 166 -0.62 0.56 12.73
N VAL A 167 -1.79 1.15 12.95
CA VAL A 167 -3.03 0.39 13.17
C VAL A 167 -3.38 -0.46 11.94
N ALA A 168 -3.30 0.11 10.74
CA ALA A 168 -3.49 -0.63 9.49
C ALA A 168 -2.46 -1.75 9.33
N GLY A 169 -1.18 -1.47 9.60
CA GLY A 169 -0.10 -2.45 9.61
C GLY A 169 -0.37 -3.63 10.54
N ALA A 170 -0.86 -3.36 11.76
CA ALA A 170 -1.21 -4.38 12.73
C ALA A 170 -2.39 -5.25 12.26
N LEU A 171 -3.45 -4.64 11.70
CA LEU A 171 -4.63 -5.35 11.20
C LEU A 171 -4.28 -6.22 9.97
N TYR A 172 -3.49 -5.70 9.02
CA TYR A 172 -3.05 -6.47 7.86
C TYR A 172 -2.08 -7.59 8.27
N ASN A 173 -1.17 -7.36 9.23
CA ASN A 173 -0.33 -8.43 9.77
C ASN A 173 -1.18 -9.51 10.45
N GLY A 174 -2.17 -9.13 11.27
CA GLY A 174 -3.11 -10.05 11.89
C GLY A 174 -3.87 -10.90 10.86
N LEU A 175 -4.36 -10.26 9.80
CA LEU A 175 -5.02 -10.94 8.68
C LEU A 175 -4.06 -11.93 7.99
N PHE A 176 -2.80 -11.51 7.76
CA PHE A 176 -1.78 -12.37 7.16
C PHE A 176 -1.48 -13.62 7.99
N TYR A 177 -1.33 -13.48 9.30
CA TYR A 177 -1.08 -14.61 10.21
C TYR A 177 -2.27 -15.58 10.29
N LYS A 178 -3.50 -15.03 10.26
CA LYS A 178 -4.72 -15.82 10.33
C LYS A 178 -4.97 -16.59 9.03
N GLU A 179 -4.93 -15.91 7.90
CA GLU A 179 -5.32 -16.49 6.61
C GLU A 179 -4.18 -17.22 5.91
N LYS A 180 -2.90 -16.89 6.25
CA LYS A 180 -1.69 -17.42 5.60
C LYS A 180 -1.76 -17.34 4.09
N ASN A 181 -2.38 -16.29 3.59
CA ASN A 181 -2.64 -16.03 2.18
C ASN A 181 -2.43 -14.53 1.89
N LEU A 182 -1.53 -14.23 0.96
CA LEU A 182 -1.18 -12.86 0.65
C LEU A 182 -2.31 -12.08 -0.03
N TRP A 183 -3.16 -12.77 -0.82
CA TRP A 183 -4.32 -12.14 -1.46
C TRP A 183 -5.30 -11.54 -0.47
N ALA A 184 -5.43 -12.12 0.74
CA ALA A 184 -6.28 -11.54 1.77
C ALA A 184 -5.82 -10.13 2.16
N CYS A 185 -4.50 -9.94 2.33
CA CYS A 185 -3.92 -8.63 2.66
C CYS A 185 -4.01 -7.68 1.47
N ILE A 186 -3.66 -8.13 0.26
CA ILE A 186 -3.76 -7.32 -0.98
C ILE A 186 -5.20 -6.81 -1.17
N LEU A 187 -6.20 -7.66 -1.00
CA LEU A 187 -7.61 -7.27 -1.13
C LEU A 187 -8.04 -6.30 -0.04
N ALA A 188 -7.68 -6.54 1.23
CA ALA A 188 -8.01 -5.62 2.33
C ALA A 188 -7.41 -4.23 2.08
N HIS A 189 -6.13 -4.17 1.71
CA HIS A 189 -5.43 -2.94 1.40
C HIS A 189 -6.02 -2.23 0.17
N ALA A 190 -6.32 -2.97 -0.90
CA ALA A 190 -6.95 -2.44 -2.10
C ALA A 190 -8.32 -1.81 -1.80
N VAL A 191 -9.15 -2.49 -0.98
CA VAL A 191 -10.45 -1.99 -0.55
C VAL A 191 -10.31 -0.70 0.26
N THR A 192 -9.39 -0.67 1.23
CA THR A 192 -9.10 0.54 1.99
C THR A 192 -8.77 1.72 1.07
N ASN A 193 -7.82 1.52 0.15
CA ASN A 193 -7.33 2.58 -0.72
C ASN A 193 -8.38 3.04 -1.75
N LEU A 194 -9.18 2.12 -2.29
CA LEU A 194 -10.23 2.47 -3.25
C LEU A 194 -11.35 3.25 -2.57
N ILE A 195 -11.81 2.83 -1.38
CA ILE A 195 -12.82 3.57 -0.63
C ILE A 195 -12.29 4.94 -0.22
N LEU A 196 -11.03 5.02 0.24
CA LEU A 196 -10.37 6.29 0.54
C LEU A 196 -10.29 7.19 -0.70
N GLY A 197 -9.93 6.65 -1.86
CA GLY A 197 -9.90 7.40 -3.11
C GLY A 197 -11.25 7.97 -3.50
N ILE A 198 -12.33 7.16 -3.38
CA ILE A 198 -13.69 7.63 -3.62
C ILE A 198 -14.08 8.70 -2.59
N TYR A 199 -13.75 8.49 -1.31
CA TYR A 199 -14.00 9.46 -0.25
C TYR A 199 -13.34 10.82 -0.54
N VAL A 200 -12.07 10.82 -0.96
CA VAL A 200 -11.34 12.06 -1.34
C VAL A 200 -12.00 12.77 -2.50
N LEU A 201 -12.42 12.05 -3.54
CA LEU A 201 -13.11 12.64 -4.69
C LEU A 201 -14.46 13.28 -4.32
N LEU A 202 -15.19 12.68 -3.38
CA LEU A 202 -16.49 13.18 -2.93
C LEU A 202 -16.37 14.35 -1.96
N THR A 203 -15.35 14.34 -1.08
CA THR A 203 -15.19 15.32 0.00
C THR A 203 -14.19 16.43 -0.31
N GLN A 204 -13.38 16.24 -1.37
CA GLN A 204 -12.26 17.12 -1.76
C GLN A 204 -11.20 17.28 -0.64
N GLN A 205 -11.09 16.32 0.27
CA GLN A 205 -10.05 16.31 1.30
C GLN A 205 -8.74 15.74 0.73
N TRP A 206 -8.06 16.52 -0.09
CA TRP A 206 -6.87 16.12 -0.86
C TRP A 206 -5.68 15.70 0.00
N GLY A 207 -5.63 16.10 1.26
CA GLY A 207 -4.58 15.70 2.19
C GLY A 207 -4.53 14.19 2.49
N TYR A 208 -5.55 13.42 2.08
CA TYR A 208 -5.54 11.96 2.16
C TYR A 208 -4.94 11.27 0.92
N TRP A 209 -4.60 12.06 -0.08
CA TRP A 209 -4.06 11.54 -1.36
C TRP A 209 -2.59 11.81 -1.56
#